data_57db65011fe84375c336f7801b2e8bfc
#
_entry.id   57db65011fe84375c336f7801b2e8bfc
#
_cell.length_a   1.000
_cell.length_b   1.000
_cell.length_c   1.000
_cell.angle_alpha   90.00
_cell.angle_beta   90.00
_cell.angle_gamma   90.00
#
_symmetry.space_group_name_H-M   'P 1'
#
loop_
_entity.id
_entity.type
_entity.pdbx_description
1 polymer ?
#
loop_
_entity_poly.entity_id
_entity_poly.type
_entity_poly.pdbx_seq_one_letter_code
_entity_poly.pdbx_strand_id
1 'polypeptide(L)'
;RTLAKCRAEVHIVAPEFAEGAEDEGFILHRKKWETSDGVGAFLIVAATDDRALNRRIGAEAKAAGVPVSVADAAEECSFCFPSLVTEGEAAASVSAGALSPKLTRRLADRLREVWPAWVSEEKSKIMEEEESK
;
A
#
# COMPACT_ATOMS: atom_id res chain seq x y z
N ARG A 1 5.32 4.25 -3.22
CA ARG A 1 6.28 4.43 -2.10
C ARG A 1 6.03 3.45 -0.95
N THR A 2 4.80 3.24 -0.46
CA THR A 2 4.53 2.28 0.65
C THR A 2 4.86 0.84 0.25
N LEU A 3 4.47 0.40 -0.94
CA LEU A 3 4.75 -0.95 -1.44
C LEU A 3 6.25 -1.22 -1.59
N ALA A 4 7.02 -0.23 -2.06
CA ALA A 4 8.48 -0.35 -2.17
C ALA A 4 9.14 -0.56 -0.79
N LYS A 5 8.63 0.09 0.28
CA LYS A 5 9.10 -0.15 1.65
C LYS A 5 8.86 -1.58 2.14
N CYS A 6 7.86 -2.26 1.59
CA CYS A 6 7.56 -3.66 1.88
C CYS A 6 8.37 -4.65 1.01
N ARG A 7 9.40 -4.18 0.28
CA ARG A 7 10.20 -4.97 -0.67
C ARG A 7 9.37 -5.63 -1.77
N ALA A 8 8.23 -5.05 -2.11
CA ALA A 8 7.41 -5.51 -3.22
C ALA A 8 8.06 -5.11 -4.54
N GLU A 9 8.04 -6.01 -5.52
CA GLU A 9 8.31 -5.67 -6.91
C GLU A 9 7.10 -4.91 -7.45
N VAL A 10 7.31 -3.65 -7.83
CA VAL A 10 6.23 -2.75 -8.23
C VAL A 10 6.33 -2.44 -9.71
N HIS A 11 5.34 -2.89 -10.47
CA HIS A 11 5.17 -2.56 -11.89
C HIS A 11 4.18 -1.40 -12.01
N ILE A 12 4.53 -0.39 -12.78
CA ILE A 12 3.66 0.75 -13.08
C ILE A 12 3.40 0.79 -14.58
N VAL A 13 2.12 0.71 -14.96
CA VAL A 13 1.69 0.79 -16.35
C VAL A 13 1.01 2.14 -16.58
N ALA A 14 1.62 3.00 -17.36
CA ALA A 14 1.07 4.31 -17.73
C ALA A 14 1.64 4.78 -19.08
N PRO A 15 0.89 5.56 -19.87
CA PRO A 15 1.41 6.14 -21.11
C PRO A 15 2.56 7.10 -20.88
N GLU A 16 2.51 7.83 -19.76
CA GLU A 16 3.49 8.86 -19.37
C GLU A 16 3.84 8.73 -17.90
N PHE A 17 5.06 9.13 -17.54
CA PHE A 17 5.56 9.16 -16.16
C PHE A 17 6.08 10.56 -15.83
N ALA A 18 5.93 10.95 -14.58
CA ALA A 18 6.56 12.16 -14.07
C ALA A 18 8.10 12.00 -14.09
N GLU A 19 8.79 13.12 -14.18
CA GLU A 19 10.25 13.17 -14.07
C GLU A 19 10.71 12.56 -12.73
N GLY A 20 11.76 11.74 -12.78
CA GLY A 20 12.29 11.03 -11.61
C GLY A 20 11.51 9.76 -11.21
N ALA A 21 10.52 9.32 -11.98
CA ALA A 21 9.83 8.05 -11.69
C ALA A 21 10.77 6.83 -11.78
N GLU A 22 11.79 6.91 -12.60
CA GLU A 22 12.84 5.90 -12.77
C GLU A 22 13.70 5.70 -11.49
N ASP A 23 13.84 6.74 -10.69
CA ASP A 23 14.70 6.75 -9.49
C ASP A 23 14.05 6.04 -8.28
N GLU A 24 12.77 5.74 -8.34
CA GLU A 24 12.00 5.11 -7.24
C GLU A 24 12.15 3.58 -7.18
N GLY A 25 12.90 2.98 -8.12
CA GLY A 25 13.11 1.52 -8.17
C GLY A 25 11.89 0.73 -8.66
N PHE A 26 10.98 1.38 -9.38
CA PHE A 26 9.82 0.74 -10.00
C PHE A 26 10.15 0.19 -11.39
N ILE A 27 9.42 -0.85 -11.80
CA ILE A 27 9.45 -1.35 -13.17
C ILE A 27 8.39 -0.59 -13.97
N LEU A 28 8.84 0.26 -14.90
CA LEU A 28 7.96 1.16 -15.65
C LEU A 28 7.61 0.59 -17.02
N HIS A 29 6.30 0.47 -17.31
CA HIS A 29 5.76 0.06 -18.59
C HIS A 29 5.08 1.25 -19.27
N ARG A 30 5.77 1.90 -20.22
CA ARG A 30 5.28 3.09 -20.93
C ARG A 30 4.29 2.70 -22.04
N LYS A 31 3.07 2.36 -21.62
CA LYS A 31 1.98 1.96 -22.52
C LYS A 31 0.61 2.14 -21.85
N LYS A 32 -0.47 2.00 -22.63
CA LYS A 32 -1.81 1.87 -22.05
C LYS A 32 -1.98 0.51 -21.41
N TRP A 33 -2.82 0.45 -20.39
CA TRP A 33 -3.18 -0.80 -19.72
C TRP A 33 -3.84 -1.81 -20.67
N GLU A 34 -3.39 -3.04 -20.58
CA GLU A 34 -3.99 -4.22 -21.21
C GLU A 34 -4.27 -5.28 -20.14
N THR A 35 -5.26 -6.14 -20.35
CA THR A 35 -5.66 -7.20 -19.40
C THR A 35 -4.48 -8.13 -19.05
N SER A 36 -3.57 -8.35 -20.00
CA SER A 36 -2.36 -9.15 -19.80
C SER A 36 -1.40 -8.57 -18.75
N ASP A 37 -1.46 -7.26 -18.48
CA ASP A 37 -0.60 -6.61 -17.48
C ASP A 37 -0.93 -7.02 -16.05
N GLY A 38 -2.15 -7.52 -15.82
CA GLY A 38 -2.58 -8.04 -14.53
C GLY A 38 -2.23 -9.51 -14.29
N VAL A 39 -1.71 -10.21 -15.29
CA VAL A 39 -1.40 -11.64 -15.16
C VAL A 39 -0.21 -11.84 -14.22
N GLY A 40 -0.42 -12.67 -13.19
CA GLY A 40 0.61 -12.95 -12.17
C GLY A 40 0.77 -11.87 -11.11
N ALA A 41 -0.01 -10.78 -11.15
CA ALA A 41 0.01 -9.77 -10.13
C ALA A 41 -0.52 -10.33 -8.80
N PHE A 42 0.19 -10.04 -7.69
CA PHE A 42 -0.26 -10.36 -6.34
C PHE A 42 -1.42 -9.45 -5.91
N LEU A 43 -1.38 -8.17 -6.29
CA LEU A 43 -2.44 -7.21 -6.12
C LEU A 43 -2.36 -6.14 -7.23
N ILE A 44 -3.49 -5.48 -7.50
CA ILE A 44 -3.57 -4.41 -8.50
C ILE A 44 -4.10 -3.14 -7.85
N VAL A 45 -3.55 -1.99 -8.26
CA VAL A 45 -4.04 -0.66 -7.90
C VAL A 45 -4.46 0.05 -9.19
N ALA A 46 -5.75 0.31 -9.36
CA ALA A 46 -6.29 1.10 -10.46
C ALA A 46 -6.40 2.57 -10.01
N ALA A 47 -5.53 3.42 -10.55
CA ALA A 47 -5.41 4.83 -10.15
C ALA A 47 -5.11 5.72 -11.38
N THR A 48 -5.83 5.49 -12.48
CA THR A 48 -5.76 6.34 -13.67
C THR A 48 -6.73 7.51 -13.56
N ASP A 49 -6.63 8.48 -14.45
CA ASP A 49 -7.58 9.57 -14.61
C ASP A 49 -8.85 9.16 -15.41
N ASP A 50 -8.87 7.96 -15.99
CA ASP A 50 -9.99 7.38 -16.71
C ASP A 50 -10.82 6.48 -15.78
N ARG A 51 -11.97 6.99 -15.33
CA ARG A 51 -12.91 6.26 -14.46
C ARG A 51 -13.40 4.94 -15.08
N ALA A 52 -13.64 4.92 -16.40
CA ALA A 52 -14.11 3.72 -17.08
C ALA A 52 -13.03 2.65 -17.11
N LEU A 53 -11.78 3.06 -17.31
CA LEU A 53 -10.62 2.17 -17.25
C LEU A 53 -10.43 1.62 -15.83
N ASN A 54 -10.48 2.47 -14.78
CA ASN A 54 -10.36 2.04 -13.39
C ASN A 54 -11.42 0.98 -13.04
N ARG A 55 -12.67 1.21 -13.42
CA ARG A 55 -13.77 0.26 -13.25
C ARG A 55 -13.52 -1.07 -13.96
N ARG A 56 -13.03 -1.02 -15.20
CA ARG A 56 -12.71 -2.21 -15.98
C ARG A 56 -11.59 -3.01 -15.32
N ILE A 57 -10.50 -2.36 -14.93
CA ILE A 57 -9.38 -3.00 -14.20
C ILE A 57 -9.88 -3.67 -12.93
N GLY A 58 -10.71 -2.98 -12.15
CA GLY A 58 -11.31 -3.52 -10.94
C GLY A 58 -12.14 -4.78 -11.16
N ALA A 59 -12.97 -4.79 -12.22
CA ALA A 59 -13.79 -5.94 -12.59
C ALA A 59 -12.93 -7.12 -13.09
N GLU A 60 -11.95 -6.87 -13.95
CA GLU A 60 -11.03 -7.89 -14.47
C GLU A 60 -10.20 -8.52 -13.35
N ALA A 61 -9.66 -7.74 -12.42
CA ALA A 61 -8.90 -8.22 -11.27
C ALA A 61 -9.76 -9.12 -10.36
N LYS A 62 -10.98 -8.69 -10.03
CA LYS A 62 -11.92 -9.49 -9.24
C LYS A 62 -12.27 -10.81 -9.92
N ALA A 63 -12.52 -10.80 -11.21
CA ALA A 63 -12.82 -12.01 -11.99
C ALA A 63 -11.63 -12.99 -12.01
N ALA A 64 -10.40 -12.47 -11.98
CA ALA A 64 -9.17 -13.25 -11.88
C ALA A 64 -8.80 -13.68 -10.43
N GLY A 65 -9.57 -13.27 -9.43
CA GLY A 65 -9.27 -13.52 -8.01
C GLY A 65 -8.09 -12.73 -7.47
N VAL A 66 -7.68 -11.64 -8.16
CA VAL A 66 -6.57 -10.77 -7.75
C VAL A 66 -7.12 -9.64 -6.87
N PRO A 67 -6.57 -9.41 -5.67
CA PRO A 67 -6.93 -8.28 -4.83
C PRO A 67 -6.74 -6.95 -5.57
N VAL A 68 -7.74 -6.06 -5.50
CA VAL A 68 -7.70 -4.78 -6.21
C VAL A 68 -8.15 -3.61 -5.34
N SER A 69 -7.42 -2.52 -5.43
CA SER A 69 -7.80 -1.21 -4.90
C SER A 69 -8.07 -0.25 -6.06
N VAL A 70 -9.27 0.33 -6.10
CA VAL A 70 -9.70 1.30 -7.11
C VAL A 70 -9.73 2.67 -6.45
N ALA A 71 -8.85 3.57 -6.87
CA ALA A 71 -8.54 4.80 -6.15
C ALA A 71 -9.72 5.79 -6.03
N ASP A 72 -10.62 5.77 -7.01
CA ASP A 72 -11.76 6.67 -7.14
C ASP A 72 -13.11 6.01 -6.81
N ALA A 73 -13.11 4.74 -6.34
CA ALA A 73 -14.34 4.00 -6.04
C ALA A 73 -14.10 2.95 -4.94
N ALA A 74 -14.34 3.34 -3.69
CA ALA A 74 -14.13 2.46 -2.53
C ALA A 74 -14.99 1.19 -2.59
N GLU A 75 -16.20 1.26 -3.13
CA GLU A 75 -17.13 0.14 -3.30
C GLU A 75 -16.69 -0.89 -4.35
N GLU A 76 -15.77 -0.49 -5.22
CA GLU A 76 -15.16 -1.37 -6.22
C GLU A 76 -13.87 -2.03 -5.73
N CYS A 77 -13.36 -1.63 -4.58
CA CYS A 77 -12.19 -2.26 -3.97
C CYS A 77 -12.52 -3.64 -3.41
N SER A 78 -11.56 -4.57 -3.48
CA SER A 78 -11.60 -5.82 -2.71
C SER A 78 -10.79 -5.74 -1.42
N PHE A 79 -9.94 -4.72 -1.28
CA PHE A 79 -9.22 -4.38 -0.06
C PHE A 79 -8.94 -2.89 0.02
N CYS A 80 -8.68 -2.40 1.23
CA CYS A 80 -8.26 -1.02 1.48
C CYS A 80 -6.87 -1.01 2.11
N PHE A 81 -5.99 -0.14 1.62
CA PHE A 81 -4.69 0.05 2.24
C PHE A 81 -4.84 0.69 3.63
N PRO A 82 -4.30 0.07 4.69
CA PRO A 82 -4.21 0.73 5.97
C PRO A 82 -3.13 1.84 5.93
N SER A 83 -3.22 2.77 6.87
CA SER A 83 -2.09 3.67 7.14
C SER A 83 -1.00 2.92 7.88
N LEU A 84 0.21 2.95 7.35
CA LEU A 84 1.37 2.30 7.94
C LEU A 84 2.15 3.27 8.83
N VAL A 85 2.57 2.79 10.01
CA VAL A 85 3.47 3.47 10.92
C VAL A 85 4.66 2.56 11.16
N THR A 86 5.87 3.07 10.97
CA THR A 86 7.10 2.26 11.06
C THR A 86 8.13 2.91 11.98
N GLU A 87 8.86 2.07 12.74
CA GLU A 87 10.04 2.45 13.52
C GLU A 87 11.08 1.33 13.40
N GLY A 88 12.14 1.59 12.61
CA GLY A 88 13.08 0.54 12.21
C GLY A 88 12.36 -0.59 11.48
N GLU A 89 12.50 -1.82 11.96
CA GLU A 89 11.81 -3.00 11.42
C GLU A 89 10.42 -3.23 12.01
N ALA A 90 10.09 -2.53 13.10
CA ALA A 90 8.77 -2.61 13.72
C ALA A 90 7.74 -1.83 12.89
N ALA A 91 6.60 -2.44 12.65
CA ALA A 91 5.52 -1.82 11.88
C ALA A 91 4.17 -2.02 12.57
N ALA A 92 3.35 -0.99 12.55
CA ALA A 92 1.94 -1.03 12.91
C ALA A 92 1.08 -0.54 11.75
N SER A 93 -0.12 -1.05 11.64
CA SER A 93 -1.08 -0.58 10.64
C SER A 93 -2.38 -0.15 11.30
N VAL A 94 -2.99 0.90 10.76
CA VAL A 94 -4.25 1.46 11.24
C VAL A 94 -5.26 1.51 10.09
N SER A 95 -6.44 0.96 10.32
CA SER A 95 -7.56 1.09 9.40
C SER A 95 -8.84 1.36 10.20
N ALA A 96 -9.63 2.32 9.74
CA ALA A 96 -10.99 2.57 10.21
C ALA A 96 -12.02 2.04 9.21
N GLY A 97 -11.62 1.08 8.39
CA GLY A 97 -12.41 0.57 7.27
C GLY A 97 -12.55 1.59 6.13
N ALA A 98 -13.35 1.26 5.14
CA ALA A 98 -13.66 2.15 4.01
C ALA A 98 -14.50 3.37 4.42
N LEU A 99 -15.03 3.38 5.64
CA LEU A 99 -16.00 4.37 6.10
C LEU A 99 -15.41 5.77 6.31
N SER A 100 -14.14 5.87 6.70
CA SER A 100 -13.54 7.18 6.99
C SER A 100 -12.02 7.20 6.81
N PRO A 101 -11.54 7.52 5.59
CA PRO A 101 -10.12 7.78 5.35
C PRO A 101 -9.53 8.87 6.27
N LYS A 102 -10.35 9.87 6.60
CA LYS A 102 -9.96 10.95 7.53
C LYS A 102 -9.71 10.44 8.95
N LEU A 103 -10.56 9.52 9.44
CA LEU A 103 -10.38 8.91 10.75
C LEU A 103 -9.12 8.03 10.77
N THR A 104 -8.93 7.19 9.74
CA THR A 104 -7.72 6.37 9.58
C THR A 104 -6.46 7.22 9.65
N ARG A 105 -6.43 8.33 8.92
CA ARG A 105 -5.29 9.25 8.91
C ARG A 105 -5.02 9.85 10.29
N ARG A 106 -6.05 10.37 10.96
CA ARG A 106 -5.90 10.97 12.30
C ARG A 106 -5.43 9.97 13.36
N LEU A 107 -5.92 8.74 13.31
CA LEU A 107 -5.47 7.67 14.20
C LEU A 107 -4.01 7.30 13.93
N ALA A 108 -3.63 7.17 12.66
CA ALA A 108 -2.25 6.90 12.29
C ALA A 108 -1.29 8.03 12.69
N ASP A 109 -1.71 9.31 12.57
CA ASP A 109 -0.91 10.45 13.00
C ASP A 109 -0.65 10.40 14.52
N ARG A 110 -1.68 10.10 15.32
CA ARG A 110 -1.50 9.91 16.77
C ARG A 110 -0.62 8.71 17.12
N LEU A 111 -0.73 7.61 16.36
CA LEU A 111 0.13 6.46 16.58
C LEU A 111 1.59 6.79 16.27
N ARG A 112 1.87 7.58 15.23
CA ARG A 112 3.24 8.03 14.91
C ARG A 112 3.91 8.80 16.03
N GLU A 113 3.14 9.53 16.84
CA GLU A 113 3.67 10.30 17.97
C GLU A 113 4.19 9.39 19.10
N VAL A 114 3.55 8.25 19.32
CA VAL A 114 3.85 7.36 20.46
C VAL A 114 4.62 6.09 20.06
N TRP A 115 4.54 5.67 18.80
CA TRP A 115 5.09 4.42 18.30
C TRP A 115 6.60 4.24 18.55
N PRO A 116 7.47 5.26 18.30
CA PRO A 116 8.90 5.13 18.57
C PRO A 116 9.22 4.85 20.04
N ALA A 117 8.52 5.51 20.96
CA ALA A 117 8.71 5.31 22.39
C ALA A 117 8.30 3.90 22.82
N TRP A 118 7.16 3.40 22.35
CA TRP A 118 6.69 2.04 22.65
C TRP A 118 7.67 0.97 22.12
N VAL A 119 8.14 1.13 20.89
CA VAL A 119 9.12 0.19 20.30
C VAL A 119 10.42 0.18 21.10
N SER A 120 10.90 1.36 21.54
CA SER A 120 12.11 1.47 22.34
C SER A 120 11.95 0.83 23.73
N GLU A 121 10.82 1.06 24.40
CA GLU A 121 10.50 0.49 25.69
C GLU A 121 10.46 -1.05 25.65
N GLU A 122 9.74 -1.60 24.68
CA GLU A 122 9.62 -3.06 24.57
C GLU A 122 10.96 -3.73 24.18
N LYS A 123 11.78 -3.09 23.34
CA LYS A 123 13.14 -3.57 23.06
C LYS A 123 14.00 -3.64 24.31
N SER A 124 13.94 -2.61 25.18
CA SER A 124 14.69 -2.60 26.43
C SER A 124 14.27 -3.72 27.37
N LYS A 125 12.97 -3.97 27.53
CA LYS A 125 12.45 -5.07 28.35
C LYS A 125 12.93 -6.44 27.85
N ILE A 126 12.91 -6.67 26.54
CA ILE A 126 13.38 -7.92 25.94
C ILE A 126 14.86 -8.14 26.22
N MET A 127 15.69 -7.10 26.09
CA MET A 127 17.12 -7.19 26.39
C MET A 127 17.38 -7.53 27.87
N GLU A 128 16.66 -6.89 28.81
CA GLU A 128 16.77 -7.19 30.25
C GLU A 128 16.35 -8.62 30.59
N GLU A 129 15.33 -9.16 29.92
CA GLU A 129 14.88 -10.55 30.08
C GLU A 129 15.90 -11.57 29.54
N GLU A 130 16.63 -11.23 28.47
CA GLU A 130 17.66 -12.08 27.88
C GLU A 130 18.95 -12.09 28.73
N GLU A 131 19.32 -10.96 29.34
CA GLU A 131 20.46 -10.86 30.23
C GLU A 131 20.23 -11.58 31.60
N SER A 132 18.97 -11.81 31.95
CA SER A 132 18.59 -12.46 33.23
C SER A 132 18.56 -14.00 33.15
N LYS A 133 18.81 -14.58 31.97
CA LYS A 133 18.80 -16.04 31.74
C LYS A 133 20.21 -16.60 31.66
#